data_76c3fb2ae60b0bc48fdb69cee704e488
#
_entry.id   76c3fb2ae60b0bc48fdb69cee704e488
#
_cell.length_a   1.000
_cell.length_b   1.000
_cell.length_c   1.000
_cell.angle_alpha   90.00
_cell.angle_beta   90.00
_cell.angle_gamma   90.00
#
_symmetry.space_group_name_H-M   'P 1'
#
loop_
_entity.id
_entity.type
_entity.pdbx_description
1 polymer ?
#
loop_
_entity_poly.entity_id
_entity_poly.type
_entity_poly.pdbx_seq_one_letter_code
_entity_poly.pdbx_strand_id
1 'polypeptide(L)'
;MKTYKIYLIRHGMTEANDKGLYVGKQDLPLSPNGLTHLLQMKETFDYPSARRFYAAPQLRCRQTLEVLYPGCAVTEAAGLQECDFGDFEGKSAAMLRSDEAFRRWATGETNEIPNGESAAQFQARVMQGFESLVTEILKSGETENVLCLPGGVQMMLLAAYGLPRLELREWAADSGCGFALRITPELWMREPVAEALCAIPWEKEEPKN
;
A
#
# COMPACT_ATOMS: atom_id res chain seq x y z
N MET A 1 -24.97 13.15 3.59
CA MET A 1 -23.74 13.50 2.84
C MET A 1 -23.13 12.20 2.32
N LYS A 2 -22.79 12.10 1.04
CA LYS A 2 -22.20 10.87 0.46
C LYS A 2 -20.73 10.81 0.85
N THR A 3 -20.28 9.68 1.42
CA THR A 3 -18.88 9.41 1.73
C THR A 3 -18.40 8.21 0.93
N TYR A 4 -17.10 8.12 0.72
CA TYR A 4 -16.45 7.05 -0.02
C TYR A 4 -15.45 6.35 0.89
N LYS A 5 -15.41 5.03 0.82
CA LYS A 5 -14.41 4.23 1.52
C LYS A 5 -13.36 3.73 0.54
N ILE A 6 -12.14 3.77 0.95
CA ILE A 6 -11.00 3.16 0.27
C ILE A 6 -10.32 2.25 1.28
N TYR A 7 -10.35 0.96 1.01
CA TYR A 7 -9.69 -0.05 1.82
C TYR A 7 -8.29 -0.29 1.26
N LEU A 8 -7.29 0.25 1.94
CA LEU A 8 -5.89 0.03 1.58
C LEU A 8 -5.46 -1.35 2.09
N ILE A 9 -4.88 -2.16 1.22
CA ILE A 9 -4.32 -3.48 1.56
C ILE A 9 -2.86 -3.51 1.11
N ARG A 10 -1.95 -3.80 2.03
CA ARG A 10 -0.57 -4.08 1.68
C ARG A 10 -0.49 -5.44 0.98
N HIS A 11 0.24 -5.51 -0.13
CA HIS A 11 0.44 -6.76 -0.86
C HIS A 11 1.00 -7.89 0.02
N GLY A 12 0.72 -9.14 -0.36
CA GLY A 12 1.29 -10.35 0.25
C GLY A 12 2.81 -10.42 0.08
N MET A 13 3.46 -11.28 0.87
CA MET A 13 4.92 -11.42 0.86
C MET A 13 5.45 -11.94 -0.48
N THR A 14 6.62 -11.43 -0.87
CA THR A 14 7.46 -11.93 -1.96
C THR A 14 8.69 -12.63 -1.37
N GLU A 15 9.44 -13.41 -2.16
CA GLU A 15 10.69 -14.00 -1.68
C GLU A 15 11.70 -12.97 -1.16
N ALA A 16 11.67 -11.78 -1.71
CA ALA A 16 12.53 -10.71 -1.25
C ALA A 16 12.10 -10.16 0.12
N ASN A 17 10.79 -10.08 0.40
CA ASN A 17 10.31 -9.75 1.74
C ASN A 17 10.71 -10.81 2.76
N ASP A 18 10.61 -12.11 2.41
CA ASP A 18 11.04 -13.23 3.26
C ASP A 18 12.53 -13.13 3.63
N LYS A 19 13.35 -12.56 2.73
CA LYS A 19 14.80 -12.37 2.91
C LYS A 19 15.17 -10.98 3.47
N GLY A 20 14.22 -10.10 3.72
CA GLY A 20 14.44 -8.74 4.19
C GLY A 20 15.21 -7.85 3.21
N LEU A 21 14.96 -8.05 1.89
CA LEU A 21 15.62 -7.27 0.83
C LEU A 21 14.79 -6.04 0.46
N TYR A 22 15.47 -4.96 0.09
CA TYR A 22 14.83 -3.80 -0.54
C TYR A 22 14.32 -4.19 -1.93
N VAL A 23 13.04 -3.99 -2.19
CA VAL A 23 12.39 -4.24 -3.47
C VAL A 23 11.39 -3.16 -3.76
N GLY A 24 11.69 -2.36 -4.74
CA GLY A 24 10.81 -1.30 -5.22
C GLY A 24 10.38 -1.57 -6.65
N LYS A 25 11.25 -1.30 -7.60
CA LYS A 25 10.98 -1.38 -9.04
C LYS A 25 10.86 -2.81 -9.56
N GLN A 26 11.54 -3.78 -8.93
CA GLN A 26 11.47 -5.17 -9.38
C GLN A 26 10.04 -5.70 -9.27
N ASP A 27 9.55 -6.29 -10.37
CA ASP A 27 8.20 -6.84 -10.44
C ASP A 27 8.18 -8.33 -10.03
N LEU A 28 8.38 -8.56 -8.73
CA LEU A 28 8.40 -9.91 -8.16
C LEU A 28 6.97 -10.40 -7.87
N PRO A 29 6.69 -11.72 -8.10
CA PRO A 29 5.46 -12.36 -7.70
C PRO A 29 5.40 -12.58 -6.18
N LEU A 30 4.22 -12.96 -5.69
CA LEU A 30 4.06 -13.51 -4.34
C LEU A 30 4.93 -14.75 -4.19
N SER A 31 5.55 -14.91 -3.01
CA SER A 31 6.23 -16.17 -2.65
C SER A 31 5.20 -17.26 -2.31
N PRO A 32 5.59 -18.55 -2.38
CA PRO A 32 4.73 -19.64 -1.89
C PRO A 32 4.26 -19.42 -0.44
N ASN A 33 5.14 -18.90 0.43
CA ASN A 33 4.79 -18.54 1.80
C ASN A 33 3.78 -17.38 1.84
N GLY A 34 3.99 -16.35 1.02
CA GLY A 34 3.08 -15.21 0.92
C GLY A 34 1.69 -15.62 0.43
N LEU A 35 1.62 -16.53 -0.55
CA LEU A 35 0.35 -17.09 -1.03
C LEU A 35 -0.36 -17.87 0.07
N THR A 36 0.36 -18.79 0.75
CA THR A 36 -0.21 -19.57 1.85
C THR A 36 -0.72 -18.67 2.97
N HIS A 37 0.07 -17.67 3.36
CA HIS A 37 -0.33 -16.70 4.38
C HIS A 37 -1.61 -15.95 4.02
N LEU A 38 -1.72 -15.43 2.78
CA LEU A 38 -2.95 -14.74 2.34
C LEU A 38 -4.17 -15.64 2.33
N LEU A 39 -4.04 -16.92 1.94
CA LEU A 39 -5.13 -17.89 1.99
C LEU A 39 -5.58 -18.13 3.44
N GLN A 40 -4.65 -18.32 4.37
CA GLN A 40 -4.95 -18.46 5.80
C GLN A 40 -5.63 -17.22 6.37
N MET A 41 -5.12 -16.01 6.02
CA MET A 41 -5.74 -14.75 6.42
C MET A 41 -7.20 -14.66 5.94
N LYS A 42 -7.46 -15.04 4.69
CA LYS A 42 -8.81 -15.05 4.11
C LYS A 42 -9.75 -16.06 4.79
N GLU A 43 -9.22 -17.19 5.24
CA GLU A 43 -9.99 -18.17 6.01
C GLU A 43 -10.32 -17.69 7.41
N THR A 44 -9.39 -16.97 8.05
CA THR A 44 -9.48 -16.55 9.45
C THR A 44 -10.23 -15.23 9.64
N PHE A 45 -10.06 -14.29 8.71
CA PHE A 45 -10.55 -12.92 8.83
C PHE A 45 -11.52 -12.56 7.72
N ASP A 46 -12.34 -11.54 7.99
CA ASP A 46 -13.24 -10.94 7.01
C ASP A 46 -12.57 -9.72 6.35
N TYR A 47 -12.45 -9.80 5.03
CA TYR A 47 -12.03 -8.69 4.19
C TYR A 47 -13.22 -7.84 3.74
N PRO A 48 -13.02 -6.52 3.57
CA PRO A 48 -14.10 -5.62 3.16
C PRO A 48 -14.68 -6.00 1.80
N SER A 49 -16.00 -5.94 1.67
CA SER A 49 -16.68 -6.04 0.39
C SER A 49 -16.50 -4.73 -0.38
N ALA A 50 -16.24 -4.83 -1.68
CA ALA A 50 -16.11 -3.67 -2.56
C ALA A 50 -16.70 -3.94 -3.95
N ARG A 51 -16.95 -2.86 -4.69
CA ARG A 51 -17.41 -2.92 -6.08
C ARG A 51 -16.32 -2.60 -7.08
N ARG A 52 -15.27 -1.88 -6.63
CA ARG A 52 -14.12 -1.56 -7.45
C ARG A 52 -12.83 -1.96 -6.77
N PHE A 53 -11.93 -2.47 -7.58
CA PHE A 53 -10.63 -2.97 -7.13
C PHE A 53 -9.53 -2.31 -7.95
N TYR A 54 -8.60 -1.72 -7.23
CA TYR A 54 -7.43 -1.05 -7.79
C TYR A 54 -6.16 -1.70 -7.24
N ALA A 55 -5.14 -1.76 -8.04
CA ALA A 55 -3.82 -2.23 -7.61
C ALA A 55 -2.72 -1.33 -8.14
N ALA A 56 -1.68 -1.12 -7.35
CA ALA A 56 -0.42 -0.63 -7.88
C ALA A 56 0.05 -1.54 -9.05
N PRO A 57 0.84 -1.02 -10.01
CA PRO A 57 1.19 -1.75 -11.22
C PRO A 57 1.89 -3.09 -10.98
N GLN A 58 2.54 -3.27 -9.83
CA GLN A 58 3.33 -4.47 -9.54
C GLN A 58 2.49 -5.74 -9.42
N LEU A 59 3.04 -6.83 -9.96
CA LEU A 59 2.42 -8.16 -10.01
C LEU A 59 1.96 -8.64 -8.63
N ARG A 60 2.78 -8.46 -7.59
CA ARG A 60 2.44 -8.81 -6.20
C ARG A 60 1.14 -8.17 -5.70
N CYS A 61 0.84 -6.93 -6.11
CA CYS A 61 -0.40 -6.26 -5.74
C CYS A 61 -1.61 -6.87 -6.45
N ARG A 62 -1.50 -7.16 -7.75
CA ARG A 62 -2.56 -7.81 -8.54
C ARG A 62 -2.84 -9.22 -8.04
N GLN A 63 -1.79 -10.02 -7.81
CA GLN A 63 -1.93 -11.37 -7.27
C GLN A 63 -2.56 -11.39 -5.88
N THR A 64 -2.25 -10.41 -5.03
CA THR A 64 -2.90 -10.27 -3.73
C THR A 64 -4.40 -10.11 -3.86
N LEU A 65 -4.87 -9.24 -4.77
CA LEU A 65 -6.30 -9.08 -5.01
C LEU A 65 -6.94 -10.33 -5.62
N GLU A 66 -6.25 -11.04 -6.51
CA GLU A 66 -6.75 -12.29 -7.09
C GLU A 66 -6.98 -13.36 -6.03
N VAL A 67 -6.08 -13.45 -5.03
CA VAL A 67 -6.23 -14.38 -3.90
C VAL A 67 -7.38 -13.96 -3.00
N LEU A 68 -7.42 -12.70 -2.58
CA LEU A 68 -8.42 -12.21 -1.62
C LEU A 68 -9.81 -12.09 -2.24
N TYR A 69 -9.90 -11.69 -3.51
CA TYR A 69 -11.14 -11.41 -4.24
C TYR A 69 -11.14 -12.11 -5.61
N PRO A 70 -11.25 -13.44 -5.67
CA PRO A 70 -11.18 -14.20 -6.92
C PRO A 70 -12.19 -13.70 -7.96
N GLY A 71 -11.71 -13.46 -9.17
CA GLY A 71 -12.53 -13.00 -10.29
C GLY A 71 -12.86 -11.51 -10.28
N CYS A 72 -12.30 -10.71 -9.37
CA CYS A 72 -12.49 -9.26 -9.40
C CYS A 72 -11.79 -8.64 -10.62
N ALA A 73 -12.44 -7.65 -11.24
CA ALA A 73 -11.82 -6.84 -12.28
C ALA A 73 -10.93 -5.78 -11.62
N VAL A 74 -9.61 -5.86 -11.83
CA VAL A 74 -8.64 -4.95 -11.24
C VAL A 74 -8.28 -3.85 -12.21
N THR A 75 -8.41 -2.59 -11.78
CA THR A 75 -7.92 -1.40 -12.49
C THR A 75 -6.53 -1.04 -11.95
N GLU A 76 -5.59 -0.76 -12.85
CA GLU A 76 -4.26 -0.32 -12.46
C GLU A 76 -4.30 1.10 -11.91
N ALA A 77 -3.74 1.28 -10.71
CA ALA A 77 -3.55 2.57 -10.07
C ALA A 77 -2.15 3.11 -10.42
N ALA A 78 -2.06 3.80 -11.56
CA ALA A 78 -0.81 4.37 -12.05
C ALA A 78 -0.19 5.35 -11.04
N GLY A 79 1.13 5.38 -10.96
CA GLY A 79 1.86 6.25 -10.04
C GLY A 79 1.97 5.72 -8.60
N LEU A 80 1.32 4.59 -8.25
CA LEU A 80 1.34 4.02 -6.89
C LEU A 80 2.29 2.82 -6.74
N GLN A 81 3.28 2.67 -7.62
CA GLN A 81 4.35 1.68 -7.45
C GLN A 81 5.28 2.07 -6.30
N GLU A 82 6.01 1.06 -5.75
CA GLU A 82 7.00 1.28 -4.68
C GLU A 82 8.14 2.20 -5.16
N CYS A 83 8.89 2.76 -4.22
CA CYS A 83 10.08 3.55 -4.46
C CYS A 83 11.09 2.74 -5.29
N ASP A 84 11.73 3.38 -6.28
CA ASP A 84 12.88 2.81 -6.98
C ASP A 84 14.10 2.90 -6.05
N PHE A 85 14.49 1.77 -5.46
CA PHE A 85 15.64 1.71 -4.55
C PHE A 85 17.00 1.67 -5.26
N GLY A 86 17.05 1.82 -6.59
CA GLY A 86 18.29 1.94 -7.35
C GLY A 86 19.33 0.90 -6.99
N ASP A 87 20.52 1.35 -6.56
CA ASP A 87 21.64 0.46 -6.20
C ASP A 87 21.40 -0.36 -4.91
N PHE A 88 20.33 -0.07 -4.16
CA PHE A 88 19.96 -0.85 -2.96
C PHE A 88 19.01 -2.01 -3.29
N GLU A 89 18.45 -2.08 -4.50
CA GLU A 89 17.55 -3.14 -4.94
C GLU A 89 18.19 -4.53 -4.77
N GLY A 90 17.42 -5.48 -4.23
CA GLY A 90 17.85 -6.86 -4.03
C GLY A 90 18.88 -7.08 -2.93
N LYS A 91 19.17 -6.07 -2.12
CA LYS A 91 20.10 -6.14 -0.99
C LYS A 91 19.37 -5.91 0.34
N SER A 92 19.86 -6.53 1.41
CA SER A 92 19.36 -6.26 2.77
C SER A 92 20.13 -5.11 3.43
N ALA A 93 19.57 -4.52 4.49
CA ALA A 93 20.26 -3.54 5.31
C ALA A 93 21.61 -4.08 5.86
N ALA A 94 21.65 -5.38 6.19
CA ALA A 94 22.89 -6.03 6.65
C ALA A 94 23.97 -6.08 5.56
N MET A 95 23.59 -6.33 4.30
CA MET A 95 24.53 -6.32 3.16
C MET A 95 25.03 -4.90 2.85
N LEU A 96 24.18 -3.91 3.06
CA LEU A 96 24.48 -2.49 2.76
C LEU A 96 25.13 -1.73 3.91
N ARG A 97 25.34 -2.34 5.07
CA ARG A 97 25.82 -1.65 6.29
C ARG A 97 27.17 -0.93 6.12
N SER A 98 28.03 -1.41 5.21
CA SER A 98 29.34 -0.80 4.89
C SER A 98 29.29 0.20 3.74
N ASP A 99 28.16 0.28 3.03
CA ASP A 99 27.93 1.22 1.94
C ASP A 99 27.67 2.63 2.52
N GLU A 100 28.47 3.60 2.12
CA GLU A 100 28.39 4.97 2.64
C GLU A 100 27.10 5.67 2.18
N ALA A 101 26.69 5.50 0.93
CA ALA A 101 25.46 6.08 0.40
C ALA A 101 24.24 5.53 1.13
N PHE A 102 24.21 4.21 1.38
CA PHE A 102 23.14 3.59 2.17
C PHE A 102 23.09 4.12 3.60
N ARG A 103 24.23 4.25 4.29
CA ARG A 103 24.27 4.76 5.67
C ARG A 103 23.70 6.17 5.75
N ARG A 104 24.11 7.06 4.84
CA ARG A 104 23.61 8.44 4.78
C ARG A 104 22.12 8.50 4.51
N TRP A 105 21.62 7.65 3.61
CA TRP A 105 20.19 7.54 3.34
C TRP A 105 19.42 6.97 4.54
N ALA A 106 19.89 5.88 5.14
CA ALA A 106 19.22 5.22 6.27
C ALA A 106 19.16 6.08 7.54
N THR A 107 20.13 7.02 7.72
CA THR A 107 20.14 7.98 8.82
C THR A 107 19.38 9.28 8.52
N GLY A 108 18.86 9.44 7.29
CA GLY A 108 18.17 10.67 6.87
C GLY A 108 19.11 11.84 6.59
N GLU A 109 20.42 11.62 6.50
CA GLU A 109 21.39 12.65 6.11
C GLU A 109 21.24 13.05 4.64
N THR A 110 20.74 12.14 3.81
CA THR A 110 20.38 12.40 2.41
C THR A 110 19.02 11.76 2.08
N ASN A 111 18.30 12.36 1.14
CA ASN A 111 17.07 11.81 0.58
C ASN A 111 17.29 11.15 -0.79
N GLU A 112 18.55 11.07 -1.24
CA GLU A 112 18.91 10.52 -2.54
C GLU A 112 19.31 9.06 -2.44
N ILE A 113 18.83 8.26 -3.39
CA ILE A 113 19.24 6.87 -3.58
C ILE A 113 20.04 6.80 -4.89
N PRO A 114 21.29 6.29 -4.88
CA PRO A 114 22.07 6.15 -6.10
C PRO A 114 21.34 5.36 -7.18
N ASN A 115 21.22 5.93 -8.39
CA ASN A 115 20.49 5.36 -9.51
C ASN A 115 19.02 5.02 -9.24
N GLY A 116 18.45 5.56 -8.16
CA GLY A 116 17.07 5.35 -7.74
C GLY A 116 16.25 6.63 -7.71
N GLU A 117 15.12 6.57 -7.02
CA GLU A 117 14.17 7.66 -6.85
C GLU A 117 14.48 8.41 -5.55
N SER A 118 14.56 9.75 -5.59
CA SER A 118 14.66 10.51 -4.36
C SER A 118 13.36 10.49 -3.56
N ALA A 119 13.44 10.74 -2.25
CA ALA A 119 12.25 10.80 -1.41
C ALA A 119 11.22 11.84 -1.91
N ALA A 120 11.70 12.98 -2.44
CA ALA A 120 10.82 14.02 -3.00
C ALA A 120 10.12 13.56 -4.28
N GLN A 121 10.83 12.87 -5.18
CA GLN A 121 10.25 12.31 -6.41
C GLN A 121 9.23 11.23 -6.08
N PHE A 122 9.56 10.30 -5.18
CA PHE A 122 8.65 9.26 -4.70
C PHE A 122 7.37 9.88 -4.12
N GLN A 123 7.51 10.82 -3.19
CA GLN A 123 6.37 11.49 -2.56
C GLN A 123 5.49 12.20 -3.60
N ALA A 124 6.07 13.02 -4.47
CA ALA A 124 5.32 13.76 -5.48
C ALA A 124 4.52 12.84 -6.41
N ARG A 125 5.14 11.74 -6.88
CA ARG A 125 4.51 10.76 -7.75
C ARG A 125 3.35 10.04 -7.06
N VAL A 126 3.58 9.57 -5.83
CA VAL A 126 2.58 8.85 -5.05
C VAL A 126 1.38 9.75 -4.71
N MET A 127 1.63 10.99 -4.29
CA MET A 127 0.56 11.94 -4.01
C MET A 127 -0.27 12.24 -5.26
N GLN A 128 0.37 12.53 -6.39
CA GLN A 128 -0.31 12.77 -7.66
C GLN A 128 -1.14 11.56 -8.11
N GLY A 129 -0.58 10.36 -8.00
CA GLY A 129 -1.28 9.11 -8.35
C GLY A 129 -2.52 8.90 -7.49
N PHE A 130 -2.41 9.11 -6.18
CA PHE A 130 -3.54 8.95 -5.27
C PHE A 130 -4.62 10.00 -5.45
N GLU A 131 -4.28 11.26 -5.62
CA GLU A 131 -5.24 12.34 -5.90
C GLU A 131 -6.02 12.10 -7.21
N SER A 132 -5.32 11.60 -8.24
CA SER A 132 -5.94 11.21 -9.50
C SER A 132 -6.91 10.05 -9.30
N LEU A 133 -6.53 9.03 -8.54
CA LEU A 133 -7.37 7.89 -8.20
C LEU A 133 -8.60 8.30 -7.39
N VAL A 134 -8.43 9.12 -6.36
CA VAL A 134 -9.58 9.63 -5.57
C VAL A 134 -10.53 10.42 -6.46
N THR A 135 -10.01 11.24 -7.37
CA THR A 135 -10.83 11.98 -8.34
C THR A 135 -11.64 11.03 -9.24
N GLU A 136 -11.05 9.93 -9.71
CA GLU A 136 -11.74 8.90 -10.48
C GLU A 136 -12.84 8.22 -9.65
N ILE A 137 -12.52 7.82 -8.42
CA ILE A 137 -13.48 7.21 -7.48
C ILE A 137 -14.69 8.14 -7.24
N LEU A 138 -14.44 9.40 -6.96
CA LEU A 138 -15.51 10.38 -6.73
C LEU A 138 -16.40 10.55 -7.97
N LYS A 139 -15.82 10.60 -9.18
CA LYS A 139 -16.56 10.67 -10.44
C LYS A 139 -17.36 9.41 -10.74
N SER A 140 -16.84 8.23 -10.38
CA SER A 140 -17.53 6.95 -10.60
C SER A 140 -18.81 6.81 -9.79
N GLY A 141 -18.86 7.48 -8.63
CA GLY A 141 -19.94 7.37 -7.67
C GLY A 141 -19.94 6.08 -6.83
N GLU A 142 -18.99 5.16 -7.03
CA GLU A 142 -18.88 3.93 -6.24
C GLU A 142 -18.26 4.20 -4.87
N THR A 143 -18.95 3.82 -3.83
CA THR A 143 -18.61 4.19 -2.45
C THR A 143 -17.70 3.21 -1.71
N GLU A 144 -17.58 1.98 -2.21
CA GLU A 144 -16.78 0.93 -1.59
C GLU A 144 -15.68 0.47 -2.57
N ASN A 145 -14.44 0.78 -2.26
CA ASN A 145 -13.28 0.60 -3.14
C ASN A 145 -12.15 -0.10 -2.39
N VAL A 146 -11.50 -1.07 -3.00
CA VAL A 146 -10.26 -1.70 -2.48
C VAL A 146 -9.08 -1.23 -3.30
N LEU A 147 -7.97 -0.93 -2.65
CA LEU A 147 -6.71 -0.52 -3.26
C LEU A 147 -5.54 -1.31 -2.66
N CYS A 148 -4.95 -2.20 -3.46
CA CYS A 148 -3.77 -2.94 -3.05
C CYS A 148 -2.49 -2.19 -3.40
N LEU A 149 -1.61 -2.01 -2.41
CA LEU A 149 -0.43 -1.16 -2.48
C LEU A 149 0.83 -1.83 -1.93
N PRO A 150 2.02 -1.35 -2.33
CA PRO A 150 3.25 -1.55 -1.59
C PRO A 150 3.22 -0.89 -0.22
N GLY A 151 4.00 -1.45 0.72
CA GLY A 151 4.01 -0.95 2.11
C GLY A 151 4.53 0.47 2.25
N GLY A 152 5.58 0.84 1.51
CA GLY A 152 6.11 2.21 1.53
C GLY A 152 5.11 3.23 0.99
N VAL A 153 4.39 2.88 -0.07
CA VAL A 153 3.33 3.73 -0.63
C VAL A 153 2.18 3.91 0.36
N GLN A 154 1.72 2.82 1.00
CA GLN A 154 0.66 2.90 2.01
C GLN A 154 1.05 3.82 3.16
N MET A 155 2.23 3.65 3.73
CA MET A 155 2.73 4.52 4.80
C MET A 155 2.82 5.99 4.36
N MET A 156 3.35 6.24 3.16
CA MET A 156 3.49 7.60 2.60
C MET A 156 2.13 8.29 2.45
N LEU A 157 1.14 7.59 1.89
CA LEU A 157 -0.22 8.13 1.71
C LEU A 157 -0.88 8.46 3.04
N LEU A 158 -0.75 7.57 4.02
CA LEU A 158 -1.36 7.78 5.34
C LEU A 158 -0.66 8.87 6.15
N ALA A 159 0.66 9.02 6.04
CA ALA A 159 1.37 10.13 6.64
C ALA A 159 0.99 11.48 5.99
N ALA A 160 0.72 11.50 4.67
CA ALA A 160 0.35 12.72 3.96
C ALA A 160 -1.12 13.12 4.18
N TYR A 161 -2.04 12.18 4.10
CA TYR A 161 -3.49 12.45 4.08
C TYR A 161 -4.25 11.92 5.29
N GLY A 162 -3.68 10.96 6.04
CA GLY A 162 -4.38 10.25 7.11
C GLY A 162 -4.75 11.12 8.31
N LEU A 163 -5.92 10.86 8.87
CA LEU A 163 -6.34 11.35 10.19
C LEU A 163 -6.68 10.15 11.08
N PRO A 164 -6.17 10.09 12.33
CA PRO A 164 -5.34 11.11 13.00
C PRO A 164 -3.98 11.30 12.33
N ARG A 165 -3.31 12.41 12.55
CA ARG A 165 -1.95 12.65 12.07
C ARG A 165 -0.97 11.79 12.90
N LEU A 166 -0.31 10.86 12.26
CA LEU A 166 0.67 9.96 12.84
C LEU A 166 1.98 10.02 12.05
N GLU A 167 3.06 9.62 12.67
CA GLU A 167 4.35 9.48 12.00
C GLU A 167 4.33 8.34 10.98
N LEU A 168 5.16 8.45 9.93
CA LEU A 168 5.21 7.51 8.82
C LEU A 168 5.22 6.03 9.26
N ARG A 169 6.04 5.71 10.27
CA ARG A 169 6.24 4.32 10.73
C ARG A 169 5.05 3.77 11.51
N GLU A 170 4.22 4.62 12.08
CA GLU A 170 3.02 4.21 12.82
C GLU A 170 1.92 3.68 11.87
N TRP A 171 2.03 4.00 10.57
CA TRP A 171 1.17 3.49 9.51
C TRP A 171 1.66 2.17 8.88
N ALA A 172 2.65 1.53 9.48
CA ALA A 172 3.09 0.23 9.00
C ALA A 172 1.99 -0.82 9.22
N ALA A 173 1.76 -1.64 8.21
CA ALA A 173 0.84 -2.77 8.27
C ALA A 173 1.55 -4.04 7.80
N ASP A 174 1.13 -5.18 8.32
CA ASP A 174 1.59 -6.49 7.87
C ASP A 174 1.08 -6.82 6.45
N SER A 175 1.71 -7.79 5.79
CA SER A 175 1.29 -8.26 4.47
C SER A 175 -0.15 -8.80 4.50
N GLY A 176 -0.98 -8.36 3.58
CA GLY A 176 -2.41 -8.67 3.57
C GLY A 176 -3.27 -7.80 4.50
N CYS A 177 -2.65 -6.96 5.34
CA CYS A 177 -3.34 -6.03 6.22
C CYS A 177 -3.30 -4.59 5.71
N GLY A 178 -4.04 -3.71 6.35
CA GLY A 178 -4.07 -2.29 6.02
C GLY A 178 -5.11 -1.50 6.79
N PHE A 179 -5.73 -0.52 6.14
CA PHE A 179 -6.61 0.43 6.80
C PHE A 179 -7.85 0.75 5.96
N ALA A 180 -8.98 0.89 6.62
CA ALA A 180 -10.20 1.43 6.02
C ALA A 180 -10.18 2.96 6.12
N LEU A 181 -10.23 3.64 4.99
CA LEU A 181 -10.28 5.09 4.92
C LEU A 181 -11.65 5.60 4.53
N ARG A 182 -12.04 6.74 5.08
CA ARG A 182 -13.21 7.50 4.66
C ARG A 182 -12.77 8.79 3.97
N ILE A 183 -13.26 9.00 2.76
CA ILE A 183 -13.12 10.24 2.00
C ILE A 183 -14.46 10.97 2.00
N THR A 184 -14.47 12.18 2.51
CA THR A 184 -15.60 13.10 2.46
C THR A 184 -15.33 14.11 1.35
N PRO A 185 -16.10 14.15 0.24
CA PRO A 185 -15.77 14.98 -0.93
C PRO A 185 -15.53 16.45 -0.60
N GLU A 186 -16.36 17.06 0.23
CA GLU A 186 -16.22 18.47 0.60
C GLU A 186 -14.93 18.76 1.37
N LEU A 187 -14.49 17.83 2.24
CA LEU A 187 -13.21 17.95 2.93
C LEU A 187 -12.05 17.74 1.95
N TRP A 188 -12.12 16.68 1.13
CA TRP A 188 -11.09 16.36 0.17
C TRP A 188 -10.81 17.49 -0.83
N MET A 189 -11.85 18.14 -1.31
CA MET A 189 -11.72 19.27 -2.26
C MET A 189 -11.20 20.55 -1.63
N ARG A 190 -11.37 20.71 -0.33
CA ARG A 190 -10.92 21.88 0.42
C ARG A 190 -9.51 21.70 0.98
N GLU A 191 -9.29 20.59 1.62
CA GLU A 191 -8.03 20.17 2.21
C GLU A 191 -7.98 18.63 2.12
N PRO A 192 -7.12 18.06 1.23
CA PRO A 192 -7.09 16.63 1.03
C PRO A 192 -6.75 15.89 2.32
N VAL A 193 -7.75 15.24 2.91
CA VAL A 193 -7.62 14.39 4.10
C VAL A 193 -8.45 13.13 3.95
N ALA A 194 -7.98 12.03 4.57
CA ALA A 194 -8.62 10.74 4.62
C ALA A 194 -8.69 10.27 6.08
N GLU A 195 -9.89 10.03 6.59
CA GLU A 195 -10.07 9.56 7.95
C GLU A 195 -9.81 8.06 8.03
N ALA A 196 -8.79 7.64 8.77
CA ALA A 196 -8.55 6.23 9.06
C ALA A 196 -9.57 5.75 10.10
N LEU A 197 -10.45 4.85 9.69
CA LEU A 197 -11.55 4.35 10.51
C LEU A 197 -11.11 3.19 11.41
N CYS A 198 -10.41 2.23 10.84
CA CYS A 198 -9.94 1.03 11.53
C CYS A 198 -8.88 0.31 10.70
N ALA A 199 -8.16 -0.60 11.33
CA ALA A 199 -7.34 -1.59 10.62
C ALA A 199 -8.22 -2.65 9.94
N ILE A 200 -7.70 -3.28 8.89
CA ILE A 200 -8.30 -4.41 8.17
C ILE A 200 -7.25 -5.52 7.99
N PRO A 201 -7.66 -6.80 7.83
CA PRO A 201 -9.02 -7.33 7.88
C PRO A 201 -9.58 -7.40 9.30
N TRP A 202 -10.86 -7.74 9.44
CA TRP A 202 -11.55 -7.84 10.73
C TRP A 202 -11.64 -9.29 11.21
N GLU A 203 -11.74 -9.48 12.52
CA GLU A 203 -12.09 -10.79 13.08
C GLU A 203 -13.47 -11.23 12.59
N LYS A 204 -13.60 -12.50 12.20
CA LYS A 204 -14.90 -13.06 11.83
C LYS A 204 -15.83 -13.05 13.02
N GLU A 205 -17.05 -12.55 12.84
CA GLU A 205 -18.07 -12.71 13.88
C GLU A 205 -18.37 -14.20 14.06
N GLU A 206 -18.31 -14.68 15.31
CA GLU A 206 -18.78 -16.03 15.61
C GLU A 206 -20.27 -16.15 15.22
N PRO A 207 -20.69 -17.25 14.58
CA PRO A 207 -22.09 -17.44 14.27
C PRO A 207 -22.87 -17.39 15.58
N LYS A 208 -23.78 -16.43 15.70
CA LYS A 208 -24.72 -16.36 16.84
C LYS A 208 -25.55 -17.64 16.85
N ASN A 209 -25.27 -18.52 17.85
CA ASN A 209 -26.05 -19.71 18.13
C ASN A 209 -27.48 -19.35 18.52
#